data_aebec6010ab69c775113ca8123dfe595
#
_entry.id   aebec6010ab69c775113ca8123dfe595
#
_cell.length_a   1.000
_cell.length_b   1.000
_cell.length_c   1.000
_cell.angle_alpha   90.00
_cell.angle_beta   90.00
_cell.angle_gamma   90.00
#
_symmetry.space_group_name_H-M   'P 1'
#
loop_
_entity.id
_entity.type
_entity.pdbx_description
1 polymer ?
#
loop_
_entity_poly.entity_id
_entity_poly.type
_entity_poly.pdbx_seq_one_letter_code
_entity_poly.pdbx_strand_id
1 'polypeptide(L)'
;MGVVYEAYDPFVQRTVAIKVAHTPADMDDATVQKVRELFFAEVFSAGRMHHPSVVSVYDAGQENDLNYIVMEFVDGTTLQEYVTGGRTLNPKQIVDVIYQCAKGLDYVHRQGIIHRDLKPGNIMLSNDGDVKIMDFSIAHVDVGFEGHNTEVQGSPMYMPPEQLSEEKRLVAQSDIYSLGAVMYALLARKAPYKASSLESLIYKISNLEPEPIQEINSAVDYHIISIVEKAMQKIIYDRYDSALLMAKELSRAVGSLRDIGDRIDMQEKWKTLRYLAFFKDFSDEQITEVVNASEWKDFEKGKVIVTEGEPETAFYIIAKGGVEVVKNDRVVGLMKQGDCFGEIAFLTRQPRNATIMARTDVSLMSVSASLMEQASTETQVRYYRIFLENLITRLSQATDKLVAADLSITDS
;
A
#
# COMPACT_ATOMS: atom_id res chain seq x y z
N MET A 1 11.68 -15.59 -19.36
CA MET A 1 10.68 -14.53 -19.05
C MET A 1 9.31 -15.13 -19.25
N GLY A 2 8.36 -14.82 -18.36
CA GLY A 2 6.98 -15.30 -18.46
C GLY A 2 6.08 -14.31 -19.19
N VAL A 3 4.94 -14.79 -19.68
CA VAL A 3 3.86 -13.98 -20.23
C VAL A 3 2.77 -13.88 -19.17
N VAL A 4 2.19 -12.68 -19.02
CA VAL A 4 1.07 -12.45 -18.10
C VAL A 4 -0.21 -12.28 -18.91
N TYR A 5 -1.23 -13.01 -18.55
CA TYR A 5 -2.55 -12.98 -19.17
C TYR A 5 -3.56 -12.43 -18.19
N GLU A 6 -4.47 -11.60 -18.69
CA GLU A 6 -5.72 -11.30 -18.00
C GLU A 6 -6.70 -12.45 -18.20
N ALA A 7 -7.32 -12.93 -17.13
CA ALA A 7 -8.27 -14.02 -17.16
C ALA A 7 -9.44 -13.77 -16.18
N TYR A 8 -10.55 -14.45 -16.43
CA TYR A 8 -11.70 -14.39 -15.54
C TYR A 8 -11.91 -15.73 -14.82
N ASP A 9 -11.93 -15.69 -13.49
CA ASP A 9 -12.25 -16.84 -12.64
C ASP A 9 -13.79 -16.95 -12.48
N PRO A 10 -14.44 -17.92 -13.12
CA PRO A 10 -15.89 -18.03 -13.09
C PRO A 10 -16.44 -18.55 -11.74
N PHE A 11 -15.61 -19.19 -10.92
CA PHE A 11 -16.03 -19.76 -9.64
C PHE A 11 -16.17 -18.70 -8.55
N VAL A 12 -15.17 -17.80 -8.47
CA VAL A 12 -15.20 -16.67 -7.53
C VAL A 12 -15.60 -15.35 -8.19
N GLN A 13 -15.98 -15.39 -9.47
CA GLN A 13 -16.48 -14.24 -10.25
C GLN A 13 -15.59 -13.00 -10.18
N ARG A 14 -14.28 -13.17 -10.42
CA ARG A 14 -13.31 -12.07 -10.42
C ARG A 14 -12.33 -12.16 -11.59
N THR A 15 -11.80 -11.01 -11.99
CA THR A 15 -10.65 -10.93 -12.89
C THR A 15 -9.37 -11.26 -12.13
N VAL A 16 -8.48 -12.04 -12.74
CA VAL A 16 -7.19 -12.46 -12.21
C VAL A 16 -6.09 -12.25 -13.24
N ALA A 17 -4.85 -12.14 -12.80
CA ALA A 17 -3.68 -12.19 -13.66
C ALA A 17 -3.05 -13.59 -13.57
N ILE A 18 -2.74 -14.19 -14.72
CA ILE A 18 -2.06 -15.48 -14.79
C ILE A 18 -0.69 -15.29 -15.41
N LYS A 19 0.36 -15.43 -14.61
CA LYS A 19 1.75 -15.39 -15.06
C LYS A 19 2.19 -16.80 -15.43
N VAL A 20 2.54 -17.02 -16.72
CA VAL A 20 2.99 -18.30 -17.23
C VAL A 20 4.49 -18.25 -17.48
N ALA A 21 5.23 -19.18 -16.90
CA ALA A 21 6.65 -19.36 -17.11
C ALA A 21 6.90 -20.59 -17.98
N HIS A 22 7.60 -20.38 -19.10
CA HIS A 22 8.04 -21.47 -19.95
C HIS A 22 9.38 -22.01 -19.46
N THR A 23 9.49 -23.32 -19.33
CA THR A 23 10.77 -23.99 -19.13
C THR A 23 11.48 -24.08 -20.50
N PRO A 24 12.70 -23.54 -20.65
CA PRO A 24 13.44 -23.67 -21.91
C PRO A 24 13.66 -25.15 -22.28
N ALA A 25 13.46 -25.50 -23.55
CA ALA A 25 13.56 -26.87 -24.03
C ALA A 25 15.00 -27.46 -24.01
N ASP A 26 16.01 -26.60 -23.86
CA ASP A 26 17.43 -26.98 -23.93
C ASP A 26 18.08 -27.20 -22.55
N MET A 27 17.29 -27.22 -21.46
CA MET A 27 17.80 -27.46 -20.11
C MET A 27 17.79 -28.95 -19.77
N ASP A 28 18.82 -29.41 -19.03
CA ASP A 28 18.85 -30.77 -18.49
C ASP A 28 17.78 -30.93 -17.37
N ASP A 29 17.35 -32.18 -17.16
CA ASP A 29 16.28 -32.51 -16.20
C ASP A 29 16.56 -32.01 -14.77
N ALA A 30 17.81 -32.00 -14.34
CA ALA A 30 18.20 -31.54 -12.99
C ALA A 30 18.05 -30.03 -12.84
N THR A 31 18.40 -29.27 -13.88
CA THR A 31 18.22 -27.81 -13.93
C THR A 31 16.74 -27.44 -14.00
N VAL A 32 15.95 -28.18 -14.81
CA VAL A 32 14.48 -28.01 -14.89
C VAL A 32 13.84 -28.21 -13.52
N GLN A 33 14.22 -29.30 -12.81
CA GLN A 33 13.69 -29.58 -11.49
C GLN A 33 14.06 -28.48 -10.48
N LYS A 34 15.28 -27.98 -10.51
CA LYS A 34 15.74 -26.89 -9.64
C LYS A 34 14.99 -25.59 -9.91
N VAL A 35 14.79 -25.20 -11.17
CA VAL A 35 14.02 -24.02 -11.57
C VAL A 35 12.58 -24.14 -11.06
N ARG A 36 12.01 -25.33 -11.17
CA ARG A 36 10.65 -25.61 -10.68
C ARG A 36 10.53 -25.50 -9.17
N GLU A 37 11.45 -26.08 -8.40
CA GLU A 37 11.47 -25.98 -6.94
C GLU A 37 11.57 -24.52 -6.48
N LEU A 38 12.39 -23.73 -7.15
CA LEU A 38 12.57 -22.31 -6.88
C LEU A 38 11.29 -21.51 -7.21
N PHE A 39 10.64 -21.80 -8.33
CA PHE A 39 9.37 -21.20 -8.71
C PHE A 39 8.27 -21.43 -7.66
N PHE A 40 8.10 -22.68 -7.20
CA PHE A 40 7.11 -22.97 -6.17
C PHE A 40 7.49 -22.44 -4.79
N ALA A 41 8.77 -22.34 -4.44
CA ALA A 41 9.22 -21.69 -3.21
C ALA A 41 8.86 -20.18 -3.20
N GLU A 42 9.01 -19.50 -4.34
CA GLU A 42 8.57 -18.11 -4.55
C GLU A 42 7.08 -17.96 -4.30
N VAL A 43 6.28 -18.81 -4.96
CA VAL A 43 4.82 -18.82 -4.81
C VAL A 43 4.39 -19.09 -3.36
N PHE A 44 5.02 -20.08 -2.70
CA PHE A 44 4.67 -20.45 -1.32
C PHE A 44 4.90 -19.29 -0.35
N SER A 45 5.97 -18.54 -0.56
CA SER A 45 6.26 -17.38 0.28
C SER A 45 5.34 -16.20 -0.04
N ALA A 46 5.06 -15.94 -1.32
CA ALA A 46 4.16 -14.89 -1.77
C ALA A 46 2.70 -15.17 -1.37
N GLY A 47 2.26 -16.42 -1.41
CA GLY A 47 0.89 -16.82 -1.07
C GLY A 47 0.48 -16.62 0.41
N ARG A 48 1.46 -16.39 1.30
CA ARG A 48 1.22 -16.07 2.71
C ARG A 48 1.15 -14.58 2.99
N MET A 49 1.47 -13.74 2.02
CA MET A 49 1.50 -12.30 2.19
C MET A 49 0.13 -11.67 1.91
N HIS A 50 -0.38 -10.94 2.89
CA HIS A 50 -1.61 -10.17 2.77
C HIS A 50 -1.34 -8.73 3.20
N HIS A 51 -1.09 -7.85 2.24
CA HIS A 51 -0.88 -6.42 2.49
C HIS A 51 -1.45 -5.61 1.32
N PRO A 52 -2.09 -4.45 1.56
CA PRO A 52 -2.66 -3.63 0.48
C PRO A 52 -1.70 -3.29 -0.65
N SER A 53 -0.43 -3.06 -0.32
CA SER A 53 0.61 -2.70 -1.30
C SER A 53 1.44 -3.89 -1.81
N VAL A 54 0.97 -5.13 -1.64
CA VAL A 54 1.62 -6.35 -2.16
C VAL A 54 0.59 -7.12 -2.97
N VAL A 55 0.96 -7.56 -4.17
CA VAL A 55 0.09 -8.39 -5.02
C VAL A 55 -0.19 -9.71 -4.31
N SER A 56 -1.49 -10.04 -4.17
CA SER A 56 -1.92 -11.29 -3.58
C SER A 56 -1.77 -12.44 -4.57
N VAL A 57 -1.14 -13.54 -4.18
CA VAL A 57 -1.10 -14.78 -4.95
C VAL A 57 -2.27 -15.65 -4.49
N TYR A 58 -3.07 -16.12 -5.45
CA TYR A 58 -4.27 -16.91 -5.19
C TYR A 58 -4.05 -18.40 -5.36
N ASP A 59 -3.30 -18.77 -6.39
CA ASP A 59 -3.03 -20.17 -6.72
C ASP A 59 -1.76 -20.29 -7.57
N ALA A 60 -1.20 -21.47 -7.67
CA ALA A 60 -0.13 -21.80 -8.58
C ALA A 60 -0.15 -23.27 -8.95
N GLY A 61 0.25 -23.58 -10.16
CA GLY A 61 0.23 -24.93 -10.64
C GLY A 61 1.16 -25.16 -11.82
N GLN A 62 1.05 -26.39 -12.31
CA GLN A 62 1.70 -26.82 -13.56
C GLN A 62 0.69 -27.53 -14.43
N GLU A 63 0.66 -27.16 -15.70
CA GLU A 63 -0.16 -27.84 -16.73
C GLU A 63 0.65 -27.92 -18.02
N ASN A 64 0.74 -29.13 -18.62
CA ASN A 64 1.45 -29.36 -19.89
C ASN A 64 2.86 -28.74 -19.93
N ASP A 65 3.69 -28.95 -18.91
CA ASP A 65 5.04 -28.41 -18.74
C ASP A 65 5.13 -26.87 -18.59
N LEU A 66 3.99 -26.19 -18.46
CA LEU A 66 3.91 -24.78 -18.15
C LEU A 66 3.69 -24.59 -16.65
N ASN A 67 4.57 -23.82 -16.02
CA ASN A 67 4.33 -23.37 -14.64
C ASN A 67 3.52 -22.07 -14.66
N TYR A 68 2.51 -21.95 -13.83
CA TYR A 68 1.69 -20.74 -13.76
C TYR A 68 1.44 -20.28 -12.33
N ILE A 69 1.24 -18.98 -12.18
CA ILE A 69 0.81 -18.32 -10.93
C ILE A 69 -0.47 -17.56 -11.23
N VAL A 70 -1.50 -17.77 -10.42
CA VAL A 70 -2.73 -16.99 -10.44
C VAL A 70 -2.64 -15.94 -9.33
N MET A 71 -2.78 -14.69 -9.68
CA MET A 71 -2.61 -13.57 -8.75
C MET A 71 -3.64 -12.46 -8.97
N GLU A 72 -3.67 -11.53 -8.06
CA GLU A 72 -4.48 -10.33 -8.11
C GLU A 72 -4.27 -9.59 -9.44
N PHE A 73 -5.36 -9.30 -10.14
CA PHE A 73 -5.34 -8.40 -11.29
C PHE A 73 -5.33 -6.96 -10.80
N VAL A 74 -4.36 -6.18 -11.23
CA VAL A 74 -4.23 -4.76 -10.89
C VAL A 74 -4.59 -3.94 -12.13
N ASP A 75 -5.72 -3.25 -12.07
CA ASP A 75 -6.11 -2.30 -13.13
C ASP A 75 -5.25 -1.03 -13.03
N GLY A 76 -4.16 -1.00 -13.77
CA GLY A 76 -3.17 0.07 -13.70
C GLY A 76 -1.98 -0.15 -14.60
N THR A 77 -0.89 0.55 -14.31
CA THR A 77 0.36 0.44 -15.08
C THR A 77 1.57 0.33 -14.16
N THR A 78 2.68 -0.20 -14.67
CA THR A 78 3.92 -0.23 -13.90
C THR A 78 4.53 1.16 -13.76
N LEU A 79 5.33 1.37 -12.72
CA LEU A 79 6.06 2.64 -12.55
C LEU A 79 7.07 2.89 -13.68
N GLN A 80 7.40 1.88 -14.48
CA GLN A 80 8.26 2.03 -15.65
C GLN A 80 7.68 3.03 -16.66
N GLU A 81 6.36 3.07 -16.83
CA GLU A 81 5.65 4.04 -17.68
C GLU A 81 5.83 5.48 -17.21
N TYR A 82 6.10 5.70 -15.93
CA TYR A 82 6.37 7.01 -15.34
C TYR A 82 7.85 7.41 -15.35
N VAL A 83 8.75 6.46 -15.59
CA VAL A 83 10.19 6.75 -15.76
C VAL A 83 10.52 7.03 -17.23
N THR A 84 10.12 6.15 -18.15
CA THR A 84 10.48 6.18 -19.57
C THR A 84 9.30 6.32 -20.52
N GLY A 85 8.09 6.05 -20.07
CA GLY A 85 6.83 6.25 -20.79
C GLY A 85 6.38 7.71 -20.80
N GLY A 86 5.26 7.99 -21.39
CA GLY A 86 4.70 9.34 -21.49
C GLY A 86 4.01 9.87 -20.22
N ARG A 87 3.81 9.02 -19.19
CA ARG A 87 3.10 9.38 -17.96
C ARG A 87 4.02 10.16 -17.01
N THR A 88 3.42 11.00 -16.16
CA THR A 88 4.15 11.79 -15.16
C THR A 88 3.47 11.75 -13.81
N LEU A 89 4.26 11.78 -12.75
CA LEU A 89 3.80 12.02 -11.39
C LEU A 89 4.46 13.31 -10.88
N ASN A 90 3.72 14.10 -10.14
CA ASN A 90 4.31 15.24 -9.42
C ASN A 90 5.07 14.73 -8.17
N PRO A 91 5.96 15.55 -7.57
CA PRO A 91 6.76 15.11 -6.42
C PRO A 91 5.94 14.57 -5.24
N LYS A 92 4.77 15.14 -4.96
CA LYS A 92 3.87 14.66 -3.89
C LYS A 92 3.35 13.25 -4.20
N GLN A 93 2.86 13.02 -5.41
CA GLN A 93 2.40 11.70 -5.85
C GLN A 93 3.54 10.66 -5.80
N ILE A 94 4.77 11.05 -6.16
CA ILE A 94 5.94 10.18 -6.06
C ILE A 94 6.19 9.79 -4.60
N VAL A 95 6.15 10.74 -3.68
CA VAL A 95 6.34 10.47 -2.25
C VAL A 95 5.24 9.55 -1.71
N ASP A 96 3.97 9.75 -2.10
CA ASP A 96 2.85 8.90 -1.70
C ASP A 96 3.02 7.46 -2.21
N VAL A 97 3.42 7.29 -3.48
CA VAL A 97 3.71 5.99 -4.09
C VAL A 97 4.85 5.27 -3.34
N ILE A 98 5.96 5.95 -3.10
CA ILE A 98 7.11 5.37 -2.40
C ILE A 98 6.79 5.08 -0.93
N TYR A 99 5.96 5.90 -0.28
CA TYR A 99 5.46 5.63 1.07
C TYR A 99 4.67 4.31 1.14
N GLN A 100 3.75 4.08 0.20
CA GLN A 100 3.01 2.82 0.12
C GLN A 100 3.94 1.64 -0.14
N CYS A 101 4.94 1.79 -1.04
CA CYS A 101 5.97 0.77 -1.27
C CYS A 101 6.75 0.45 0.02
N ALA A 102 7.23 1.48 0.73
CA ALA A 102 8.02 1.31 1.94
C ALA A 102 7.22 0.57 3.03
N LYS A 103 5.91 0.80 3.14
CA LYS A 103 5.04 0.06 4.04
C LYS A 103 4.87 -1.40 3.63
N GLY A 104 4.67 -1.66 2.34
CA GLY A 104 4.61 -3.02 1.80
C GLY A 104 5.90 -3.78 2.06
N LEU A 105 7.06 -3.15 1.84
CA LEU A 105 8.37 -3.75 2.12
C LEU A 105 8.59 -4.01 3.61
N ASP A 106 8.22 -3.10 4.51
CA ASP A 106 8.35 -3.33 5.95
C ASP A 106 7.55 -4.55 6.40
N TYR A 107 6.32 -4.71 5.88
CA TYR A 107 5.51 -5.90 6.13
C TYR A 107 6.22 -7.18 5.66
N VAL A 108 6.75 -7.18 4.44
CA VAL A 108 7.46 -8.32 3.85
C VAL A 108 8.73 -8.66 4.62
N HIS A 109 9.52 -7.65 5.00
CA HIS A 109 10.75 -7.81 5.78
C HIS A 109 10.48 -8.41 7.17
N ARG A 110 9.37 -8.07 7.82
CA ARG A 110 8.94 -8.69 9.09
C ARG A 110 8.58 -10.17 8.94
N GLN A 111 8.21 -10.62 7.75
CA GLN A 111 8.02 -12.04 7.45
C GLN A 111 9.35 -12.75 7.11
N GLY A 112 10.49 -12.06 7.21
CA GLY A 112 11.82 -12.59 6.88
C GLY A 112 12.09 -12.70 5.38
N ILE A 113 11.30 -12.04 4.54
CA ILE A 113 11.42 -12.07 3.09
C ILE A 113 12.08 -10.79 2.59
N ILE A 114 13.00 -10.91 1.63
CA ILE A 114 13.66 -9.81 0.93
C ILE A 114 13.24 -9.91 -0.55
N HIS A 115 12.88 -8.78 -1.14
CA HIS A 115 12.37 -8.73 -2.53
C HIS A 115 13.44 -9.02 -3.60
N ARG A 116 14.64 -8.44 -3.45
CA ARG A 116 15.86 -8.65 -4.27
C ARG A 116 15.83 -8.10 -5.69
N ASP A 117 14.68 -7.90 -6.32
CA ASP A 117 14.55 -7.36 -7.69
C ASP A 117 13.55 -6.19 -7.73
N LEU A 118 13.68 -5.25 -6.80
CA LEU A 118 12.81 -4.08 -6.76
C LEU A 118 13.24 -3.08 -7.86
N LYS A 119 12.32 -2.78 -8.76
CA LYS A 119 12.50 -1.87 -9.90
C LYS A 119 11.17 -1.29 -10.34
N PRO A 120 11.14 -0.21 -11.14
CA PRO A 120 9.88 0.37 -11.60
C PRO A 120 8.94 -0.60 -12.32
N GLY A 121 9.49 -1.60 -13.02
CA GLY A 121 8.70 -2.62 -13.72
C GLY A 121 8.01 -3.63 -12.79
N ASN A 122 8.45 -3.74 -11.53
CA ASN A 122 7.89 -4.67 -10.54
C ASN A 122 6.98 -3.96 -9.51
N ILE A 123 6.60 -2.72 -9.78
CA ILE A 123 5.68 -1.95 -8.96
C ILE A 123 4.58 -1.42 -9.88
N MET A 124 3.33 -1.77 -9.60
CA MET A 124 2.16 -1.24 -10.30
C MET A 124 1.51 -0.12 -9.50
N LEU A 125 1.01 0.87 -10.21
CA LEU A 125 0.13 1.92 -9.71
C LEU A 125 -1.23 1.74 -10.36
N SER A 126 -2.25 1.46 -9.56
CA SER A 126 -3.63 1.33 -10.01
C SER A 126 -4.20 2.67 -10.46
N ASN A 127 -5.29 2.64 -11.21
CA ASN A 127 -6.00 3.84 -11.62
C ASN A 127 -6.61 4.60 -10.42
N ASP A 128 -6.83 3.91 -9.29
CA ASP A 128 -7.34 4.50 -8.03
C ASP A 128 -6.22 5.07 -7.14
N GLY A 129 -4.94 4.91 -7.52
CA GLY A 129 -3.78 5.43 -6.79
C GLY A 129 -3.16 4.43 -5.80
N ASP A 130 -3.63 3.19 -5.77
CA ASP A 130 -3.06 2.14 -4.94
C ASP A 130 -1.81 1.55 -5.58
N VAL A 131 -0.81 1.27 -4.74
CA VAL A 131 0.45 0.66 -5.16
C VAL A 131 0.43 -0.83 -4.88
N LYS A 132 0.95 -1.61 -5.83
CA LYS A 132 1.14 -3.06 -5.69
C LYS A 132 2.56 -3.46 -6.07
N ILE A 133 3.31 -3.99 -5.10
CA ILE A 133 4.62 -4.61 -5.32
C ILE A 133 4.38 -6.04 -5.78
N MET A 134 5.06 -6.45 -6.84
CA MET A 134 4.92 -7.78 -7.45
C MET A 134 6.29 -8.38 -7.75
N ASP A 135 6.31 -9.67 -8.13
CA ASP A 135 7.51 -10.40 -8.57
C ASP A 135 8.62 -10.46 -7.49
N PHE A 136 8.29 -11.05 -6.33
CA PHE A 136 9.27 -11.33 -5.27
C PHE A 136 10.24 -12.42 -5.73
N SER A 137 11.47 -12.06 -6.06
CA SER A 137 12.53 -12.99 -6.48
C SER A 137 13.12 -13.73 -5.26
N ILE A 138 12.51 -14.84 -4.83
CA ILE A 138 13.06 -15.69 -3.78
C ILE A 138 14.17 -16.60 -4.35
N ALA A 139 14.15 -16.78 -5.65
CA ALA A 139 15.03 -17.64 -6.38
C ALA A 139 15.98 -16.86 -7.28
N HIS A 140 17.04 -16.27 -6.73
CA HIS A 140 18.23 -16.05 -7.53
C HIS A 140 18.87 -17.42 -7.84
N VAL A 141 18.51 -18.00 -8.98
CA VAL A 141 19.46 -18.90 -9.66
C VAL A 141 20.66 -18.00 -9.97
N ASP A 142 21.85 -18.34 -9.49
CA ASP A 142 23.10 -17.85 -10.01
C ASP A 142 23.19 -18.28 -11.49
N VAL A 143 22.42 -17.61 -12.34
CA VAL A 143 22.70 -17.61 -13.78
C VAL A 143 23.92 -16.71 -13.86
N GLY A 144 25.10 -17.34 -13.82
CA GLY A 144 26.35 -16.63 -14.03
C GLY A 144 26.17 -15.71 -15.23
N PHE A 145 26.58 -14.48 -15.11
CA PHE A 145 26.61 -13.52 -16.20
C PHE A 145 27.65 -13.98 -17.25
N GLU A 146 27.47 -15.18 -17.81
CA GLU A 146 28.22 -15.71 -18.96
C GLU A 146 27.47 -15.30 -20.21
N GLY A 147 27.79 -14.14 -20.75
CA GLY A 147 27.22 -13.70 -22.01
C GLY A 147 27.87 -12.40 -22.51
N HIS A 148 28.77 -12.53 -23.43
CA HIS A 148 29.42 -11.44 -24.15
C HIS A 148 28.41 -10.57 -24.90
N ASN A 149 28.59 -9.24 -24.82
CA ASN A 149 28.02 -8.23 -25.72
C ASN A 149 26.50 -8.18 -25.87
N THR A 150 25.82 -7.75 -24.82
CA THR A 150 24.49 -7.14 -24.98
C THR A 150 24.45 -5.84 -24.14
N GLU A 151 23.88 -4.80 -24.74
CA GLU A 151 23.59 -3.54 -24.04
C GLU A 151 22.99 -3.85 -22.67
N VAL A 152 23.50 -3.18 -21.62
CA VAL A 152 23.01 -3.35 -20.24
C VAL A 152 21.57 -2.84 -20.18
N GLN A 153 20.61 -3.68 -20.53
CA GLN A 153 19.19 -3.41 -20.46
C GLN A 153 18.59 -4.06 -19.20
N GLY A 154 17.91 -3.28 -18.37
CA GLY A 154 17.01 -3.79 -17.32
C GLY A 154 17.48 -3.62 -15.90
N SER A 155 17.32 -4.66 -15.10
CA SER A 155 17.39 -4.68 -13.62
C SER A 155 18.66 -4.16 -12.94
N PRO A 156 19.88 -4.31 -13.45
CA PRO A 156 21.10 -3.95 -12.71
C PRO A 156 21.17 -2.49 -12.27
N MET A 157 20.47 -1.56 -12.95
CA MET A 157 20.50 -0.12 -12.65
C MET A 157 19.88 0.25 -11.29
N TYR A 158 19.10 -0.65 -10.70
CA TYR A 158 18.40 -0.47 -9.43
C TYR A 158 18.97 -1.35 -8.31
N MET A 159 19.93 -2.22 -8.64
CA MET A 159 20.54 -3.14 -7.68
C MET A 159 21.44 -2.41 -6.69
N PRO A 160 21.45 -2.81 -5.42
CA PRO A 160 22.38 -2.25 -4.43
C PRO A 160 23.81 -2.79 -4.64
N PRO A 161 24.85 -2.06 -4.16
CA PRO A 161 26.25 -2.47 -4.33
C PRO A 161 26.55 -3.88 -3.83
N GLU A 162 26.01 -4.27 -2.67
CA GLU A 162 26.20 -5.60 -2.07
C GLU A 162 25.62 -6.74 -2.91
N GLN A 163 24.62 -6.48 -3.74
CA GLN A 163 24.06 -7.50 -4.65
C GLN A 163 24.96 -7.77 -5.85
N LEU A 164 25.82 -6.80 -6.18
CA LEU A 164 26.78 -6.86 -7.26
C LEU A 164 28.16 -7.32 -6.81
N SER A 165 28.36 -7.49 -5.50
CA SER A 165 29.60 -7.98 -4.90
C SER A 165 29.63 -9.50 -4.82
N GLU A 166 30.83 -10.08 -4.61
CA GLU A 166 30.99 -11.52 -4.46
C GLU A 166 30.36 -12.06 -3.17
N GLU A 167 30.31 -11.27 -2.11
CA GLU A 167 29.78 -11.67 -0.80
C GLU A 167 28.26 -11.81 -0.73
N LYS A 168 27.52 -11.21 -1.65
CA LYS A 168 26.05 -11.30 -1.90
C LYS A 168 25.17 -11.48 -0.66
N ARG A 169 25.50 -10.86 0.47
CA ARG A 169 24.67 -10.90 1.67
C ARG A 169 23.57 -9.85 1.60
N LEU A 170 22.40 -10.24 1.08
CA LEU A 170 21.24 -9.36 0.97
C LEU A 170 20.49 -9.30 2.31
N VAL A 171 20.07 -8.10 2.67
CA VAL A 171 19.32 -7.77 3.89
C VAL A 171 18.16 -6.83 3.54
N ALA A 172 17.28 -6.52 4.49
CA ALA A 172 16.17 -5.59 4.29
C ALA A 172 16.62 -4.22 3.72
N GLN A 173 17.79 -3.74 4.12
CA GLN A 173 18.38 -2.50 3.64
C GLN A 173 18.78 -2.56 2.15
N SER A 174 18.92 -3.74 1.56
CA SER A 174 19.15 -3.91 0.13
C SER A 174 17.93 -3.46 -0.68
N ASP A 175 16.72 -3.86 -0.25
CA ASP A 175 15.48 -3.41 -0.86
C ASP A 175 15.24 -1.91 -0.65
N ILE A 176 15.68 -1.34 0.48
CA ILE A 176 15.59 0.10 0.75
C ILE A 176 16.43 0.90 -0.24
N TYR A 177 17.64 0.41 -0.57
CA TYR A 177 18.45 1.02 -1.63
C TYR A 177 17.73 0.98 -2.97
N SER A 178 17.20 -0.18 -3.36
CA SER A 178 16.47 -0.33 -4.61
C SER A 178 15.22 0.55 -4.67
N LEU A 179 14.50 0.71 -3.55
CA LEU A 179 13.37 1.64 -3.46
C LEU A 179 13.82 3.10 -3.59
N GLY A 180 14.95 3.47 -2.99
CA GLY A 180 15.60 4.78 -3.19
C GLY A 180 15.95 5.03 -4.67
N ALA A 181 16.49 4.02 -5.36
CA ALA A 181 16.81 4.08 -6.78
C ALA A 181 15.54 4.22 -7.66
N VAL A 182 14.43 3.56 -7.29
CA VAL A 182 13.12 3.76 -7.94
C VAL A 182 12.63 5.19 -7.73
N MET A 183 12.71 5.71 -6.50
CA MET A 183 12.32 7.09 -6.19
C MET A 183 13.15 8.10 -6.97
N TYR A 184 14.47 7.91 -7.02
CA TYR A 184 15.36 8.70 -7.87
C TYR A 184 14.87 8.70 -9.32
N ALA A 185 14.61 7.51 -9.87
CA ALA A 185 14.23 7.38 -11.27
C ALA A 185 12.90 8.07 -11.60
N LEU A 186 11.94 8.07 -10.69
CA LEU A 186 10.68 8.81 -10.85
C LEU A 186 10.89 10.32 -10.81
N LEU A 187 11.73 10.83 -9.90
CA LEU A 187 12.02 12.25 -9.74
C LEU A 187 12.86 12.80 -10.89
N ALA A 188 13.87 12.02 -11.33
CA ALA A 188 14.82 12.39 -12.38
C ALA A 188 14.36 11.98 -13.80
N ARG A 189 13.32 11.12 -13.90
CA ARG A 189 12.82 10.51 -15.15
C ARG A 189 13.91 9.79 -15.95
N LYS A 190 14.87 9.22 -15.24
CA LYS A 190 15.93 8.36 -15.77
C LYS A 190 16.49 7.49 -14.65
N ALA A 191 17.07 6.35 -15.00
CA ALA A 191 17.77 5.51 -14.03
C ALA A 191 18.94 6.25 -13.36
N PRO A 192 19.27 5.94 -12.07
CA PRO A 192 20.36 6.59 -11.35
C PRO A 192 21.71 6.47 -12.05
N TYR A 193 21.95 5.33 -12.67
CA TYR A 193 23.19 5.04 -13.36
C TYR A 193 22.92 4.54 -14.78
N LYS A 194 23.77 4.96 -15.71
CA LYS A 194 23.81 4.48 -17.09
C LYS A 194 25.26 4.18 -17.50
N ALA A 195 25.50 3.07 -18.14
CA ALA A 195 26.82 2.67 -18.61
C ALA A 195 26.72 1.87 -19.91
N SER A 196 27.82 1.82 -20.67
CA SER A 196 27.93 1.06 -21.92
C SER A 196 28.30 -0.42 -21.69
N SER A 197 28.82 -0.77 -20.52
CA SER A 197 29.14 -2.15 -20.13
C SER A 197 28.67 -2.43 -18.70
N LEU A 198 28.48 -3.72 -18.39
CA LEU A 198 28.09 -4.18 -17.06
C LEU A 198 29.16 -3.82 -16.01
N GLU A 199 30.45 -4.00 -16.33
CA GLU A 199 31.57 -3.68 -15.43
C GLU A 199 31.58 -2.18 -15.09
N SER A 200 31.38 -1.32 -16.10
CA SER A 200 31.28 0.12 -15.87
C SER A 200 30.06 0.48 -15.04
N LEU A 201 28.92 -0.23 -15.21
CA LEU A 201 27.74 -0.02 -14.40
C LEU A 201 27.97 -0.44 -12.94
N ILE A 202 28.57 -1.60 -12.71
CA ILE A 202 28.93 -2.12 -11.37
C ILE A 202 29.87 -1.11 -10.68
N TYR A 203 30.91 -0.65 -11.38
CA TYR A 203 31.81 0.35 -10.84
C TYR A 203 31.08 1.62 -10.40
N LYS A 204 30.17 2.15 -11.25
CA LYS A 204 29.39 3.35 -10.93
C LYS A 204 28.48 3.14 -9.73
N ILE A 205 27.75 2.04 -9.67
CA ILE A 205 26.85 1.72 -8.56
C ILE A 205 27.61 1.61 -7.24
N SER A 206 28.81 1.02 -7.28
CA SER A 206 29.60 0.77 -6.06
C SER A 206 30.38 2.00 -5.58
N ASN A 207 30.81 2.89 -6.49
CA ASN A 207 31.81 3.90 -6.16
C ASN A 207 31.37 5.35 -6.43
N LEU A 208 30.34 5.58 -7.23
CA LEU A 208 29.93 6.94 -7.61
C LEU A 208 28.55 7.28 -7.09
N GLU A 209 28.34 8.56 -6.74
CA GLU A 209 27.01 9.07 -6.50
C GLU A 209 26.27 9.29 -7.82
N PRO A 210 24.93 9.15 -7.86
CA PRO A 210 24.16 9.49 -9.05
C PRO A 210 24.19 11.00 -9.28
N GLU A 211 23.82 11.42 -10.50
CA GLU A 211 23.67 12.85 -10.81
C GLU A 211 22.70 13.52 -9.84
N PRO A 212 23.02 14.67 -9.24
CA PRO A 212 22.17 15.33 -8.27
C PRO A 212 20.77 15.62 -8.81
N ILE A 213 19.72 15.21 -8.09
CA ILE A 213 18.32 15.45 -8.49
C ILE A 213 18.07 16.94 -8.67
N GLN A 214 18.68 17.80 -7.84
CA GLN A 214 18.51 19.23 -7.90
C GLN A 214 18.96 19.86 -9.23
N GLU A 215 19.96 19.25 -9.90
CA GLU A 215 20.44 19.70 -11.21
C GLU A 215 19.50 19.26 -12.35
N ILE A 216 18.77 18.14 -12.16
CA ILE A 216 17.86 17.59 -13.15
C ILE A 216 16.45 18.19 -12.99
N ASN A 217 16.00 18.35 -11.75
CA ASN A 217 14.66 18.83 -11.40
C ASN A 217 14.74 19.72 -10.16
N SER A 218 14.96 21.01 -10.39
CA SER A 218 15.10 22.02 -9.34
C SER A 218 13.80 22.27 -8.53
N ALA A 219 12.66 21.75 -8.96
CA ALA A 219 11.39 21.88 -8.25
C ALA A 219 11.23 20.85 -7.11
N VAL A 220 12.14 19.88 -6.98
CA VAL A 220 12.09 18.89 -5.91
C VAL A 220 12.63 19.47 -4.62
N ASP A 221 11.84 19.35 -3.55
CA ASP A 221 12.23 19.82 -2.21
C ASP A 221 13.44 19.07 -1.67
N TYR A 222 14.32 19.78 -0.94
CA TYR A 222 15.55 19.21 -0.39
C TYR A 222 15.30 18.04 0.57
N HIS A 223 14.20 18.04 1.33
CA HIS A 223 13.85 16.92 2.20
C HIS A 223 13.56 15.64 1.42
N ILE A 224 12.93 15.75 0.24
CA ILE A 224 12.71 14.60 -0.64
C ILE A 224 14.03 14.06 -1.16
N ILE A 225 14.94 14.97 -1.57
CA ILE A 225 16.27 14.62 -2.06
C ILE A 225 17.06 13.89 -0.98
N SER A 226 17.07 14.41 0.26
CA SER A 226 17.79 13.80 1.38
C SER A 226 17.30 12.39 1.72
N ILE A 227 16.00 12.09 1.51
CA ILE A 227 15.45 10.73 1.69
C ILE A 227 16.04 9.78 0.64
N VAL A 228 16.11 10.21 -0.63
CA VAL A 228 16.71 9.42 -1.71
C VAL A 228 18.20 9.17 -1.43
N GLU A 229 18.95 10.23 -1.11
CA GLU A 229 20.38 10.14 -0.81
C GLU A 229 20.67 9.18 0.34
N LYS A 230 19.89 9.25 1.43
CA LYS A 230 20.01 8.35 2.56
C LYS A 230 19.68 6.92 2.20
N ALA A 231 18.61 6.68 1.45
CA ALA A 231 18.22 5.34 1.01
C ALA A 231 19.30 4.72 0.11
N MET A 232 19.96 5.53 -0.74
CA MET A 232 20.96 5.10 -1.72
C MET A 232 22.40 5.14 -1.20
N GLN A 233 22.64 5.30 0.11
CA GLN A 233 23.98 5.21 0.68
C GLN A 233 24.67 3.89 0.31
N LYS A 234 25.97 3.94 -0.01
CA LYS A 234 26.72 2.74 -0.42
C LYS A 234 26.93 1.79 0.74
N ILE A 235 27.18 2.34 1.93
CA ILE A 235 27.32 1.59 3.16
C ILE A 235 25.93 1.23 3.70
N ILE A 236 25.68 -0.04 3.94
CA ILE A 236 24.36 -0.57 4.36
C ILE A 236 23.89 0.12 5.66
N TYR A 237 24.77 0.33 6.62
CA TYR A 237 24.45 0.91 7.94
C TYR A 237 24.17 2.42 7.91
N ASP A 238 24.50 3.10 6.82
CA ASP A 238 24.20 4.55 6.65
C ASP A 238 22.80 4.77 6.04
N ARG A 239 22.15 3.68 5.60
CA ARG A 239 20.77 3.68 5.11
C ARG A 239 19.77 3.72 6.26
N TYR A 240 18.49 3.61 5.96
CA TYR A 240 17.45 3.40 6.96
C TYR A 240 17.54 1.99 7.55
N ASP A 241 17.41 1.86 8.87
CA ASP A 241 17.42 0.55 9.55
C ASP A 241 16.22 -0.33 9.15
N SER A 242 15.11 0.30 8.74
CA SER A 242 13.92 -0.41 8.24
C SER A 242 13.16 0.43 7.22
N ALA A 243 12.39 -0.23 6.37
CA ALA A 243 11.51 0.43 5.42
C ALA A 243 10.44 1.29 6.13
N LEU A 244 10.02 0.93 7.34
CA LEU A 244 9.13 1.74 8.17
C LEU A 244 9.75 3.10 8.53
N LEU A 245 11.04 3.15 8.83
CA LEU A 245 11.72 4.42 9.13
C LEU A 245 11.79 5.33 7.90
N MET A 246 12.03 4.76 6.72
CA MET A 246 11.93 5.50 5.45
C MET A 246 10.49 6.01 5.23
N ALA A 247 9.47 5.18 5.46
CA ALA A 247 8.06 5.58 5.35
C ALA A 247 7.73 6.75 6.31
N LYS A 248 8.23 6.74 7.53
CA LYS A 248 8.03 7.84 8.49
C LYS A 248 8.63 9.17 7.99
N GLU A 249 9.83 9.14 7.40
CA GLU A 249 10.41 10.36 6.83
C GLU A 249 9.66 10.84 5.59
N LEU A 250 9.22 9.93 4.71
CA LEU A 250 8.36 10.25 3.57
C LEU A 250 7.05 10.92 4.02
N SER A 251 6.40 10.40 5.06
CA SER A 251 5.19 11.00 5.62
C SER A 251 5.43 12.44 6.12
N ARG A 252 6.58 12.70 6.73
CA ARG A 252 6.95 14.06 7.17
C ARG A 252 7.23 14.99 5.99
N ALA A 253 7.87 14.47 4.92
CA ALA A 253 8.12 15.25 3.71
C ALA A 253 6.81 15.63 3.01
N VAL A 254 5.80 14.75 2.93
CA VAL A 254 4.45 15.09 2.45
C VAL A 254 3.83 16.18 3.32
N GLY A 255 3.97 16.09 4.64
CA GLY A 255 3.51 17.12 5.57
C GLY A 255 4.16 18.49 5.36
N SER A 256 5.44 18.53 4.93
CA SER A 256 6.16 19.78 4.62
C SER A 256 5.86 20.33 3.24
N LEU A 257 5.49 19.47 2.28
CA LEU A 257 5.05 19.86 0.92
C LEU A 257 3.59 20.36 0.86
N ARG A 258 2.84 20.15 1.94
CA ARG A 258 1.51 20.73 2.06
C ARG A 258 1.67 22.23 2.16
N ASP A 259 1.24 22.93 1.13
CA ASP A 259 1.16 24.39 1.05
C ASP A 259 0.56 24.98 2.34
N ILE A 260 0.79 26.27 2.58
CA ILE A 260 0.21 27.02 3.72
C ILE A 260 -1.29 26.74 3.87
N GLY A 261 -2.01 26.49 2.75
CA GLY A 261 -3.41 26.03 2.74
C GLY A 261 -3.64 24.69 3.43
N ASP A 262 -2.79 23.69 3.18
CA ASP A 262 -2.89 22.35 3.79
C ASP A 262 -2.53 22.36 5.29
N ARG A 263 -1.66 23.27 5.75
CA ARG A 263 -1.39 23.47 7.19
C ARG A 263 -2.60 24.01 7.93
N ILE A 264 -3.34 24.91 7.29
CA ILE A 264 -4.61 25.43 7.82
C ILE A 264 -5.63 24.29 7.88
N ASP A 265 -5.74 23.49 6.83
CA ASP A 265 -6.63 22.32 6.74
C ASP A 265 -6.30 21.28 7.83
N MET A 266 -5.02 20.97 8.04
CA MET A 266 -4.59 20.04 9.12
C MET A 266 -4.92 20.58 10.52
N GLN A 267 -4.75 21.89 10.76
CA GLN A 267 -5.12 22.49 12.02
C GLN A 267 -6.64 22.51 12.21
N GLU A 268 -7.39 22.75 11.17
CA GLU A 268 -8.86 22.68 11.20
C GLU A 268 -9.35 21.25 11.43
N LYS A 269 -8.77 20.25 10.78
CA LYS A 269 -9.04 18.83 11.01
C LYS A 269 -8.74 18.44 12.46
N TRP A 270 -7.57 18.83 12.97
CA TRP A 270 -7.17 18.57 14.36
C TRP A 270 -8.17 19.22 15.35
N LYS A 271 -8.49 20.50 15.14
CA LYS A 271 -9.49 21.20 15.98
C LYS A 271 -10.85 20.51 15.88
N THR A 272 -11.28 20.14 14.69
CA THR A 272 -12.55 19.43 14.47
C THR A 272 -12.59 18.15 15.30
N LEU A 273 -11.57 17.29 15.21
CA LEU A 273 -11.52 16.04 15.97
C LEU A 273 -11.47 16.28 17.47
N ARG A 274 -10.70 17.27 17.93
CA ARG A 274 -10.55 17.57 19.36
C ARG A 274 -11.87 17.89 20.05
N TYR A 275 -12.82 18.48 19.34
CA TYR A 275 -14.14 18.82 19.86
C TYR A 275 -15.20 17.74 19.68
N LEU A 276 -14.90 16.64 18.95
CA LEU A 276 -15.82 15.52 18.84
C LEU A 276 -15.83 14.69 20.13
N ALA A 277 -17.02 14.32 20.58
CA ALA A 277 -17.19 13.47 21.76
C ALA A 277 -16.42 12.14 21.64
N PHE A 278 -16.26 11.63 20.43
CA PHE A 278 -15.48 10.45 20.11
C PHE A 278 -14.02 10.55 20.58
N PHE A 279 -13.40 11.72 20.49
CA PHE A 279 -11.98 11.94 20.82
C PHE A 279 -11.75 12.58 22.20
N LYS A 280 -12.78 12.69 23.03
CA LYS A 280 -12.67 13.37 24.34
C LYS A 280 -11.54 12.86 25.24
N ASP A 281 -11.29 11.54 25.20
CA ASP A 281 -10.30 10.85 26.05
C ASP A 281 -8.96 10.61 25.34
N PHE A 282 -8.77 11.12 24.11
CA PHE A 282 -7.51 11.04 23.38
C PHE A 282 -6.57 12.16 23.81
N SER A 283 -5.26 11.87 23.90
CA SER A 283 -4.24 12.91 24.07
C SER A 283 -4.05 13.70 22.77
N ASP A 284 -3.42 14.85 22.86
CA ASP A 284 -3.12 15.68 21.68
C ASP A 284 -2.17 14.98 20.70
N GLU A 285 -1.23 14.18 21.23
CA GLU A 285 -0.35 13.33 20.40
C GLU A 285 -1.16 12.25 19.66
N GLN A 286 -2.11 11.60 20.33
CA GLN A 286 -2.97 10.58 19.73
C GLN A 286 -3.89 11.17 18.66
N ILE A 287 -4.45 12.36 18.88
CA ILE A 287 -5.25 13.08 17.87
C ILE A 287 -4.37 13.41 16.65
N THR A 288 -3.15 13.87 16.89
CA THR A 288 -2.20 14.17 15.81
C THR A 288 -1.84 12.91 15.02
N GLU A 289 -1.62 11.79 15.70
CA GLU A 289 -1.41 10.48 15.06
C GLU A 289 -2.60 10.10 14.16
N VAL A 290 -3.82 10.25 14.67
CA VAL A 290 -5.06 9.94 13.96
C VAL A 290 -5.26 10.85 12.74
N VAL A 291 -5.08 12.16 12.87
CA VAL A 291 -5.21 13.12 11.77
C VAL A 291 -4.24 12.81 10.65
N ASN A 292 -2.99 12.48 11.00
CA ASN A 292 -1.94 12.17 10.01
C ASN A 292 -2.16 10.83 9.30
N ALA A 293 -2.86 9.90 9.94
CA ALA A 293 -3.11 8.55 9.44
C ALA A 293 -4.49 8.40 8.76
N SER A 294 -5.40 9.38 8.88
CA SER A 294 -6.76 9.27 8.38
C SER A 294 -6.92 9.87 6.97
N GLU A 295 -7.82 9.27 6.19
CA GLU A 295 -8.31 9.87 4.96
C GLU A 295 -9.58 10.69 5.25
N TRP A 296 -9.75 11.81 4.55
CA TRP A 296 -10.93 12.65 4.64
C TRP A 296 -11.66 12.65 3.32
N LYS A 297 -12.98 12.42 3.40
CA LYS A 297 -13.86 12.31 2.24
C LYS A 297 -15.08 13.21 2.45
N ASP A 298 -15.37 14.03 1.44
CA ASP A 298 -16.54 14.88 1.44
C ASP A 298 -17.59 14.32 0.49
N PHE A 299 -18.85 14.35 0.92
CA PHE A 299 -19.99 13.88 0.14
C PHE A 299 -21.08 14.93 0.15
N GLU A 300 -21.66 15.19 -1.02
CA GLU A 300 -22.84 16.04 -1.17
C GLU A 300 -24.08 15.32 -0.63
N LYS A 301 -25.06 16.10 -0.20
CA LYS A 301 -26.37 15.60 0.21
C LYS A 301 -26.98 14.63 -0.82
N GLY A 302 -27.49 13.51 -0.35
CA GLY A 302 -28.16 12.47 -1.17
C GLY A 302 -27.19 11.44 -1.77
N LYS A 303 -25.88 11.58 -1.61
CA LYS A 303 -24.91 10.58 -2.11
C LYS A 303 -24.89 9.37 -1.20
N VAL A 304 -24.75 8.18 -1.80
CA VAL A 304 -24.46 6.91 -1.10
C VAL A 304 -22.98 6.92 -0.73
N ILE A 305 -22.70 6.64 0.54
CA ILE A 305 -21.35 6.59 1.12
C ILE A 305 -20.87 5.15 1.19
N VAL A 306 -21.76 4.25 1.60
CA VAL A 306 -21.50 2.81 1.78
C VAL A 306 -22.76 2.06 1.38
N THR A 307 -22.63 0.94 0.68
CA THR A 307 -23.75 0.10 0.24
C THR A 307 -23.86 -1.17 1.10
N GLU A 308 -25.07 -1.57 1.45
CA GLU A 308 -25.31 -2.85 2.15
C GLU A 308 -24.76 -4.02 1.33
N GLY A 309 -24.03 -4.94 1.99
CA GLY A 309 -23.43 -6.11 1.36
C GLY A 309 -22.03 -5.88 0.78
N GLU A 310 -21.54 -4.66 0.67
CA GLU A 310 -20.17 -4.40 0.19
C GLU A 310 -19.11 -4.91 1.17
N PRO A 311 -18.03 -5.57 0.67
CA PRO A 311 -16.93 -6.07 1.48
C PRO A 311 -15.91 -4.97 1.75
N GLU A 312 -16.22 -4.00 2.60
CA GLU A 312 -15.29 -2.93 2.98
C GLU A 312 -14.90 -3.01 4.45
N THR A 313 -13.61 -2.85 4.78
CA THR A 313 -13.06 -2.99 6.13
C THR A 313 -12.70 -1.67 6.82
N ALA A 314 -13.08 -0.51 6.26
CA ALA A 314 -12.91 0.78 6.90
C ALA A 314 -14.11 1.13 7.79
N PHE A 315 -13.89 1.89 8.85
CA PHE A 315 -14.96 2.58 9.57
C PHE A 315 -14.83 4.09 9.38
N TYR A 316 -15.91 4.79 9.64
CA TYR A 316 -16.02 6.23 9.40
C TYR A 316 -16.45 6.96 10.66
N ILE A 317 -15.90 8.15 10.88
CA ILE A 317 -16.34 9.09 11.91
C ILE A 317 -16.87 10.34 11.21
N ILE A 318 -18.08 10.78 11.61
CA ILE A 318 -18.73 11.95 11.04
C ILE A 318 -18.08 13.20 11.63
N ALA A 319 -17.22 13.85 10.85
CA ALA A 319 -16.54 15.07 11.28
C ALA A 319 -17.45 16.31 11.13
N LYS A 320 -18.36 16.30 10.13
CA LYS A 320 -19.33 17.37 9.89
C LYS A 320 -20.57 16.80 9.21
N GLY A 321 -21.74 17.37 9.48
CA GLY A 321 -23.00 16.99 8.85
C GLY A 321 -23.69 15.79 9.49
N GLY A 322 -24.50 15.08 8.74
CA GLY A 322 -25.25 13.94 9.22
C GLY A 322 -25.63 12.97 8.10
N VAL A 323 -25.78 11.71 8.48
CA VAL A 323 -26.13 10.62 7.55
C VAL A 323 -27.39 9.90 8.00
N GLU A 324 -28.02 9.19 7.08
CA GLU A 324 -29.11 8.26 7.34
C GLU A 324 -28.68 6.83 7.06
N VAL A 325 -29.16 5.92 7.91
CA VAL A 325 -28.92 4.48 7.83
C VAL A 325 -30.14 3.88 7.15
N VAL A 326 -29.94 3.27 6.00
CA VAL A 326 -31.00 2.66 5.20
C VAL A 326 -30.83 1.15 5.17
N LYS A 327 -31.91 0.40 5.45
CA LYS A 327 -31.96 -1.05 5.37
C LYS A 327 -33.26 -1.50 4.75
N ASN A 328 -33.19 -2.35 3.73
CA ASN A 328 -34.36 -2.80 2.98
C ASN A 328 -35.22 -1.59 2.49
N ASP A 329 -34.57 -0.59 1.91
CA ASP A 329 -35.18 0.65 1.40
C ASP A 329 -35.95 1.50 2.45
N ARG A 330 -35.66 1.28 3.72
CA ARG A 330 -36.25 2.06 4.83
C ARG A 330 -35.18 2.72 5.67
N VAL A 331 -35.39 3.98 6.01
CA VAL A 331 -34.53 4.71 6.96
C VAL A 331 -34.77 4.14 8.36
N VAL A 332 -33.78 3.45 8.90
CA VAL A 332 -33.84 2.79 10.22
C VAL A 332 -33.12 3.58 11.31
N GLY A 333 -32.31 4.58 10.92
CA GLY A 333 -31.59 5.42 11.89
C GLY A 333 -31.02 6.68 11.28
N LEU A 334 -30.68 7.64 12.15
CA LEU A 334 -30.00 8.88 11.81
C LEU A 334 -28.75 8.99 12.64
N MET A 335 -27.67 9.47 12.04
CA MET A 335 -26.39 9.70 12.72
C MET A 335 -25.92 11.11 12.43
N LYS A 336 -25.23 11.69 13.40
CA LYS A 336 -24.79 13.09 13.39
C LYS A 336 -23.30 13.22 13.62
N GLN A 337 -22.82 14.43 13.55
CA GLN A 337 -21.44 14.77 13.88
C GLN A 337 -21.01 14.15 15.23
N GLY A 338 -19.86 13.49 15.22
CA GLY A 338 -19.29 12.77 16.37
C GLY A 338 -19.67 11.30 16.43
N ASP A 339 -20.67 10.85 15.66
CA ASP A 339 -21.01 9.42 15.58
C ASP A 339 -20.05 8.70 14.64
N CYS A 340 -19.92 7.37 14.82
CA CYS A 340 -19.16 6.50 13.91
C CYS A 340 -20.06 5.40 13.33
N PHE A 341 -19.70 4.93 12.12
CA PHE A 341 -20.37 3.82 11.46
C PHE A 341 -19.36 2.93 10.71
N GLY A 342 -19.76 1.70 10.40
CA GLY A 342 -18.92 0.72 9.73
C GLY A 342 -18.01 -0.06 10.68
N GLU A 343 -18.03 0.23 11.99
CA GLU A 343 -17.26 -0.43 13.03
C GLU A 343 -17.59 -1.93 13.15
N ILE A 344 -18.83 -2.33 12.87
CA ILE A 344 -19.24 -3.75 12.90
C ILE A 344 -18.52 -4.53 11.80
N ALA A 345 -18.58 -4.06 10.55
CA ALA A 345 -17.88 -4.68 9.43
C ALA A 345 -16.36 -4.69 9.65
N PHE A 346 -15.82 -3.61 10.22
CA PHE A 346 -14.42 -3.50 10.60
C PHE A 346 -14.01 -4.57 11.62
N LEU A 347 -14.80 -4.75 12.70
CA LEU A 347 -14.50 -5.70 13.79
C LEU A 347 -14.73 -7.16 13.39
N THR A 348 -15.81 -7.43 12.64
CA THR A 348 -16.26 -8.80 12.33
C THR A 348 -15.75 -9.33 11.00
N ARG A 349 -15.18 -8.45 10.17
CA ARG A 349 -14.78 -8.73 8.76
C ARG A 349 -15.95 -9.25 7.92
N GLN A 350 -17.18 -8.89 8.28
CA GLN A 350 -18.39 -9.21 7.54
C GLN A 350 -18.76 -8.05 6.59
N PRO A 351 -19.53 -8.31 5.53
CA PRO A 351 -20.04 -7.26 4.65
C PRO A 351 -20.84 -6.20 5.40
N ARG A 352 -21.01 -5.03 4.82
CA ARG A 352 -21.76 -3.90 5.37
C ARG A 352 -23.21 -4.32 5.70
N ASN A 353 -23.68 -4.01 6.89
CA ASN A 353 -24.99 -4.40 7.39
C ASN A 353 -26.13 -3.48 6.95
N ALA A 354 -25.81 -2.32 6.40
CA ALA A 354 -26.77 -1.31 5.95
C ALA A 354 -26.11 -0.33 4.95
N THR A 355 -26.93 0.30 4.14
CA THR A 355 -26.52 1.42 3.28
C THR A 355 -26.51 2.71 4.09
N ILE A 356 -25.47 3.55 3.89
CA ILE A 356 -25.34 4.86 4.51
C ILE A 356 -25.42 5.94 3.43
N MET A 357 -26.30 6.91 3.64
CA MET A 357 -26.51 8.02 2.70
C MET A 357 -26.27 9.38 3.39
N ALA A 358 -25.70 10.31 2.68
CA ALA A 358 -25.51 11.67 3.16
C ALA A 358 -26.85 12.41 3.23
N ARG A 359 -27.28 12.76 4.45
CA ARG A 359 -28.52 13.54 4.69
C ARG A 359 -28.31 15.04 4.46
N THR A 360 -27.12 15.51 4.73
CA THR A 360 -26.62 16.87 4.46
C THR A 360 -25.31 16.74 3.69
N ASP A 361 -24.67 17.83 3.32
CA ASP A 361 -23.25 17.78 2.99
C ASP A 361 -22.49 17.27 4.20
N VAL A 362 -21.62 16.27 4.00
CA VAL A 362 -20.98 15.56 5.08
C VAL A 362 -19.47 15.42 4.82
N SER A 363 -18.67 15.70 5.85
CA SER A 363 -17.24 15.39 5.89
C SER A 363 -17.01 14.21 6.80
N LEU A 364 -16.34 13.18 6.29
CA LEU A 364 -16.06 11.93 6.98
C LEU A 364 -14.56 11.71 7.14
N MET A 365 -14.15 11.28 8.31
CA MET A 365 -12.84 10.72 8.54
C MET A 365 -12.91 9.19 8.38
N SER A 366 -12.18 8.65 7.40
CA SER A 366 -12.08 7.22 7.12
C SER A 366 -10.86 6.63 7.82
N VAL A 367 -11.03 5.52 8.53
CA VAL A 367 -9.95 4.78 9.18
C VAL A 367 -9.99 3.33 8.70
N SER A 368 -8.98 2.92 7.96
CA SER A 368 -8.85 1.54 7.49
C SER A 368 -8.27 0.61 8.57
N ALA A 369 -8.43 -0.71 8.37
CA ALA A 369 -7.83 -1.70 9.27
C ALA A 369 -6.31 -1.56 9.36
N SER A 370 -5.65 -1.27 8.24
CA SER A 370 -4.19 -1.08 8.20
C SER A 370 -3.73 0.16 8.98
N LEU A 371 -4.52 1.23 8.99
CA LEU A 371 -4.24 2.43 9.78
C LEU A 371 -4.42 2.16 11.27
N MET A 372 -5.44 1.39 11.64
CA MET A 372 -5.66 1.00 13.02
C MET A 372 -4.53 0.11 13.56
N GLU A 373 -4.05 -0.86 12.77
CA GLU A 373 -2.95 -1.75 13.17
C GLU A 373 -1.62 -1.02 13.35
N GLN A 374 -1.46 0.16 12.76
CA GLN A 374 -0.26 0.99 12.87
C GLN A 374 -0.31 1.98 14.02
N ALA A 375 -1.49 2.27 14.54
CA ALA A 375 -1.65 3.13 15.69
C ALA A 375 -0.97 2.51 16.93
N SER A 376 -0.55 3.35 17.87
CA SER A 376 -0.04 2.88 19.16
C SER A 376 -1.06 1.96 19.85
N THR A 377 -0.60 1.00 20.63
CA THR A 377 -1.47 0.06 21.36
C THR A 377 -2.49 0.81 22.21
N GLU A 378 -2.09 1.92 22.84
CA GLU A 378 -2.99 2.76 23.62
C GLU A 378 -4.10 3.37 22.76
N THR A 379 -3.76 3.85 21.57
CA THR A 379 -4.73 4.39 20.60
C THR A 379 -5.69 3.31 20.13
N GLN A 380 -5.20 2.12 19.81
CA GLN A 380 -6.04 0.98 19.42
C GLN A 380 -7.03 0.60 20.53
N VAL A 381 -6.58 0.49 21.78
CA VAL A 381 -7.42 0.15 22.94
C VAL A 381 -8.52 1.20 23.14
N ARG A 382 -8.21 2.49 22.94
CA ARG A 382 -9.21 3.56 23.04
C ARG A 382 -10.29 3.43 21.96
N TYR A 383 -9.92 3.16 20.72
CA TYR A 383 -10.87 2.92 19.64
C TYR A 383 -11.81 1.75 19.97
N TYR A 384 -11.27 0.61 20.36
CA TYR A 384 -12.09 -0.56 20.72
C TYR A 384 -13.03 -0.30 21.88
N ARG A 385 -12.58 0.47 22.87
CA ARG A 385 -13.43 0.86 23.99
C ARG A 385 -14.61 1.72 23.54
N ILE A 386 -14.38 2.71 22.70
CA ILE A 386 -15.43 3.59 22.18
C ILE A 386 -16.40 2.81 21.30
N PHE A 387 -15.90 1.88 20.49
CA PHE A 387 -16.78 1.01 19.70
C PHE A 387 -17.71 0.19 20.59
N LEU A 388 -17.19 -0.39 21.65
CA LEU A 388 -18.00 -1.12 22.63
C LEU A 388 -19.05 -0.24 23.29
N GLU A 389 -18.66 0.95 23.75
CA GLU A 389 -19.59 1.91 24.37
C GLU A 389 -20.70 2.34 23.39
N ASN A 390 -20.37 2.60 22.13
CA ASN A 390 -21.35 2.93 21.10
C ASN A 390 -22.28 1.76 20.78
N LEU A 391 -21.75 0.54 20.65
CA LEU A 391 -22.56 -0.66 20.39
C LEU A 391 -23.51 -0.97 21.55
N ILE A 392 -23.05 -0.86 22.79
CA ILE A 392 -23.90 -1.02 24.00
C ILE A 392 -25.03 0.02 24.00
N THR A 393 -24.70 1.29 23.74
CA THR A 393 -25.69 2.37 23.69
C THR A 393 -26.74 2.12 22.61
N ARG A 394 -26.33 1.71 21.41
CA ARG A 394 -27.25 1.39 20.30
C ARG A 394 -28.11 0.18 20.60
N LEU A 395 -27.55 -0.86 21.24
CA LEU A 395 -28.29 -2.05 21.64
C LEU A 395 -29.36 -1.69 22.68
N SER A 396 -29.03 -0.89 23.69
CA SER A 396 -29.98 -0.43 24.69
C SER A 396 -31.12 0.35 24.04
N GLN A 397 -30.81 1.31 23.17
CA GLN A 397 -31.83 2.10 22.47
C GLN A 397 -32.73 1.21 21.54
N ALA A 398 -32.16 0.20 20.92
CA ALA A 398 -32.94 -0.73 20.10
C ALA A 398 -33.88 -1.59 20.96
N THR A 399 -33.41 -2.04 22.12
CA THR A 399 -34.21 -2.79 23.09
C THR A 399 -35.37 -1.93 23.64
N ASP A 400 -35.09 -0.67 24.02
CA ASP A 400 -36.13 0.25 24.50
C ASP A 400 -37.21 0.51 23.43
N LYS A 401 -36.81 0.65 22.15
CA LYS A 401 -37.76 0.81 21.04
C LYS A 401 -38.63 -0.42 20.83
N LEU A 402 -38.06 -1.63 20.96
CA LEU A 402 -38.81 -2.90 20.86
C LEU A 402 -39.83 -3.05 21.98
N VAL A 403 -39.45 -2.74 23.24
CA VAL A 403 -40.35 -2.75 24.38
C VAL A 403 -41.47 -1.74 24.20
N ALA A 404 -41.17 -0.53 23.71
CA ALA A 404 -42.18 0.49 23.46
C ALA A 404 -43.16 0.08 22.33
N ALA A 405 -42.67 -0.62 21.29
CA ALA A 405 -43.51 -1.13 20.21
C ALA A 405 -44.41 -2.29 20.67
N ASP A 406 -43.93 -3.18 21.52
CA ASP A 406 -44.73 -4.29 22.09
C ASP A 406 -45.84 -3.77 23.04
N LEU A 407 -45.57 -2.73 23.82
CA LEU A 407 -46.58 -2.10 24.68
C LEU A 407 -47.69 -1.42 23.85
N SER A 408 -47.41 -0.94 22.66
CA SER A 408 -48.42 -0.34 21.77
C SER A 408 -49.31 -1.38 21.06
N ILE A 409 -48.92 -2.67 21.02
CA ILE A 409 -49.69 -3.77 20.44
C ILE A 409 -50.62 -4.39 21.46
N THR A 410 -50.30 -4.32 22.74
CA THR A 410 -51.10 -4.84 23.85
C THR A 410 -52.26 -3.96 24.30
N ASP A 411 -52.25 -2.65 23.88
CA ASP A 411 -53.29 -1.66 24.18
C ASP A 411 -54.29 -1.46 22.99
N SER A 412 -54.21 -2.24 21.94
CA SER A 412 -55.12 -2.22 20.80
C SER A 412 -55.89 -3.55 20.65
#